data_328102ed1f4f3c05ad21589008d1d74e
#
_entry.id   328102ed1f4f3c05ad21589008d1d74e
#
_cell.length_a   1.000
_cell.length_b   1.000
_cell.length_c   1.000
_cell.angle_alpha   90.00
_cell.angle_beta   90.00
_cell.angle_gamma   90.00
#
_symmetry.space_group_name_H-M   'P 1'
#
loop_
_entity.id
_entity.type
_entity.pdbx_description
1 polymer ?
#
loop_
_entity_poly.entity_id
_entity_poly.type
_entity_poly.pdbx_seq_one_letter_code
_entity_poly.pdbx_strand_id
1 'polypeptide(L)'
;MTSNPPVGGRILGSLRSADGKGVVRMEDRFDTGAGDLWSALTDPGRLARWIGDVEGDLRLGGEFRFHFFASGSQGTGRVDACEPPRLLLLTMALGQPDEDVIEVTLAADGDQAVLVWEERGMPLDLLAAYGAGVQIHVEDLAAYLAGRERVNAAARWDELHPAYQDLAANVS
;
A
#
# COMPACT_ATOMS: atom_id res chain seq x y z
N MET A 1 8.95 -25.78 20.85
CA MET A 1 9.42 -25.35 19.53
C MET A 1 8.44 -24.36 18.95
N THR A 2 8.82 -23.11 18.98
CA THR A 2 8.02 -22.08 18.34
C THR A 2 8.23 -22.20 16.84
N SER A 3 7.29 -22.83 16.15
CA SER A 3 7.25 -22.70 14.72
C SER A 3 6.90 -21.23 14.42
N ASN A 4 7.83 -20.49 13.85
CA ASN A 4 7.45 -19.26 13.18
C ASN A 4 6.35 -19.63 12.20
N PRO A 5 5.21 -18.94 12.22
CA PRO A 5 4.24 -19.14 11.17
C PRO A 5 4.96 -18.95 9.83
N PRO A 6 4.66 -19.76 8.82
CA PRO A 6 5.22 -19.53 7.50
C PRO A 6 5.03 -18.07 7.14
N VAL A 7 6.03 -17.46 6.51
CA VAL A 7 6.00 -16.05 6.09
C VAL A 7 4.70 -15.73 5.34
N GLY A 8 4.08 -16.75 4.73
CA GLY A 8 2.79 -16.64 4.06
C GLY A 8 1.57 -16.48 4.94
N GLY A 9 1.66 -16.78 6.26
CA GLY A 9 0.48 -16.79 7.14
C GLY A 9 0.12 -15.45 7.77
N ARG A 10 0.95 -14.42 7.66
CA ARG A 10 0.71 -13.14 8.32
C ARG A 10 -0.15 -12.23 7.44
N ILE A 11 -1.35 -11.92 7.92
CA ILE A 11 -2.26 -10.99 7.28
C ILE A 11 -2.17 -9.65 8.01
N LEU A 12 -1.75 -8.60 7.29
CA LEU A 12 -1.57 -7.26 7.84
C LEU A 12 -2.83 -6.42 7.79
N GLY A 13 -3.74 -6.76 6.90
CA GLY A 13 -4.85 -5.90 6.57
C GLY A 13 -6.18 -6.33 7.14
N SER A 14 -7.09 -5.39 7.14
CA SER A 14 -8.51 -5.63 7.39
C SER A 14 -9.31 -5.06 6.23
N LEU A 15 -10.49 -5.63 6.03
CA LEU A 15 -11.38 -5.27 4.94
C LEU A 15 -12.72 -4.83 5.51
N ARG A 16 -13.29 -3.77 4.92
CA ARG A 16 -14.66 -3.34 5.27
C ARG A 16 -15.33 -2.68 4.07
N SER A 17 -16.58 -2.34 4.19
CA SER A 17 -17.28 -1.54 3.21
C SER A 17 -17.68 -0.19 3.79
N ALA A 18 -17.74 0.81 2.92
CA ALA A 18 -18.23 2.14 3.24
C ALA A 18 -18.93 2.69 2.00
N ASP A 19 -20.17 3.10 2.13
CA ASP A 19 -20.98 3.66 1.05
C ASP A 19 -21.05 2.72 -0.18
N GLY A 20 -21.11 1.42 0.06
CA GLY A 20 -21.20 0.41 -1.01
C GLY A 20 -19.91 0.10 -1.72
N LYS A 21 -18.80 0.66 -1.28
CA LYS A 21 -17.46 0.42 -1.83
C LYS A 21 -16.54 -0.23 -0.82
N GLY A 22 -15.45 -0.81 -1.29
CA GLY A 22 -14.49 -1.47 -0.44
C GLY A 22 -13.50 -0.51 0.22
N VAL A 23 -13.01 -0.91 1.39
CA VAL A 23 -11.94 -0.25 2.11
C VAL A 23 -10.96 -1.29 2.59
N VAL A 24 -9.69 -1.11 2.22
CA VAL A 24 -8.56 -1.91 2.68
C VAL A 24 -7.76 -1.07 3.65
N ARG A 25 -7.43 -1.62 4.82
CA ARG A 25 -6.59 -0.95 5.80
C ARG A 25 -5.44 -1.86 6.20
N MET A 26 -4.21 -1.37 6.02
CA MET A 26 -2.99 -2.04 6.44
C MET A 26 -2.34 -1.22 7.55
N GLU A 27 -1.80 -1.90 8.54
CA GLU A 27 -0.98 -1.26 9.55
C GLU A 27 0.28 -2.09 9.75
N ASP A 28 1.43 -1.43 9.76
CA ASP A 28 2.70 -2.10 10.04
C ASP A 28 3.66 -1.12 10.72
N ARG A 29 4.64 -1.69 11.42
CA ARG A 29 5.65 -0.94 12.14
C ARG A 29 7.00 -1.16 11.48
N PHE A 30 7.74 -0.08 11.29
CA PHE A 30 9.04 -0.10 10.63
C PHE A 30 10.13 0.36 11.58
N ASP A 31 11.28 -0.28 11.49
CA ASP A 31 12.45 0.02 12.33
C ASP A 31 13.27 1.16 11.71
N THR A 32 12.59 2.29 11.51
CA THR A 32 13.19 3.52 11.02
C THR A 32 12.33 4.70 11.47
N GLY A 33 12.88 5.92 11.42
CA GLY A 33 12.14 7.11 11.79
C GLY A 33 11.12 7.54 10.75
N ALA A 34 10.14 8.33 11.18
CA ALA A 34 9.06 8.80 10.30
C ALA A 34 9.57 9.60 9.10
N GLY A 35 10.64 10.38 9.26
CA GLY A 35 11.23 11.16 8.17
C GLY A 35 11.83 10.28 7.07
N ASP A 36 12.53 9.22 7.45
CA ASP A 36 13.08 8.27 6.48
C ASP A 36 11.98 7.48 5.78
N LEU A 37 11.01 7.02 6.54
CA LEU A 37 9.86 6.32 5.98
C LEU A 37 9.07 7.23 5.02
N TRP A 38 8.86 8.49 5.38
CA TRP A 38 8.23 9.47 4.51
C TRP A 38 8.99 9.63 3.18
N SER A 39 10.31 9.74 3.26
CA SER A 39 11.15 9.83 2.07
C SER A 39 10.99 8.60 1.17
N ALA A 40 10.96 7.39 1.75
CA ALA A 40 10.76 6.16 0.99
C ALA A 40 9.40 6.13 0.25
N LEU A 41 8.41 6.83 0.79
CA LEU A 41 7.04 6.88 0.24
C LEU A 41 6.82 8.03 -0.74
N THR A 42 7.73 8.99 -0.82
CA THR A 42 7.51 10.22 -1.60
C THR A 42 8.64 10.58 -2.56
N ASP A 43 9.83 10.04 -2.38
CA ASP A 43 10.94 10.30 -3.28
C ASP A 43 10.87 9.35 -4.48
N PRO A 44 10.73 9.86 -5.72
CA PRO A 44 10.65 9.00 -6.92
C PRO A 44 11.83 8.04 -7.06
N GLY A 45 13.04 8.46 -6.72
CA GLY A 45 14.22 7.59 -6.77
C GLY A 45 14.13 6.43 -5.80
N ARG A 46 13.56 6.65 -4.63
CA ARG A 46 13.33 5.60 -3.64
C ARG A 46 12.13 4.73 -4.00
N LEU A 47 11.03 5.32 -4.47
CA LEU A 47 9.85 4.57 -4.93
C LEU A 47 10.22 3.59 -6.04
N ALA A 48 11.15 3.97 -6.93
CA ALA A 48 11.64 3.10 -7.98
C ALA A 48 12.39 1.87 -7.46
N ARG A 49 12.73 1.84 -6.18
CA ARG A 49 13.44 0.72 -5.56
C ARG A 49 12.50 -0.34 -5.00
N TRP A 50 11.23 -0.01 -4.76
CA TRP A 50 10.33 -0.97 -4.10
C TRP A 50 8.93 -1.06 -4.69
N ILE A 51 8.34 0.02 -5.17
CA ILE A 51 6.95 -0.04 -5.64
C ILE A 51 6.80 0.13 -7.15
N GLY A 52 7.54 1.04 -7.76
CA GLY A 52 7.41 1.30 -9.18
C GLY A 52 7.97 2.64 -9.62
N ASP A 53 7.75 2.91 -10.90
CA ASP A 53 8.13 4.18 -11.49
C ASP A 53 7.02 5.20 -11.24
N VAL A 54 7.38 6.34 -10.67
CA VAL A 54 6.48 7.45 -10.40
C VAL A 54 7.11 8.72 -10.96
N GLU A 55 6.42 9.37 -11.87
CA GLU A 55 6.92 10.56 -12.56
C GLU A 55 5.86 11.65 -12.60
N GLY A 56 6.28 12.89 -12.46
CA GLY A 56 5.40 14.05 -12.58
C GLY A 56 5.58 15.02 -11.43
N ASP A 57 4.51 15.75 -11.13
CA ASP A 57 4.49 16.74 -10.05
C ASP A 57 3.94 16.08 -8.78
N LEU A 58 4.82 15.83 -7.82
CA LEU A 58 4.48 15.15 -6.57
C LEU A 58 4.15 16.11 -5.44
N ARG A 59 3.95 17.39 -5.76
CA ARG A 59 3.51 18.39 -4.79
C ARG A 59 1.99 18.41 -4.67
N LEU A 60 1.50 19.03 -3.60
CA LEU A 60 0.06 19.21 -3.39
C LEU A 60 -0.61 19.78 -4.65
N GLY A 61 -1.66 19.11 -5.09
CA GLY A 61 -2.41 19.47 -6.30
C GLY A 61 -1.79 19.00 -7.60
N GLY A 62 -0.57 18.45 -7.56
CA GLY A 62 0.12 17.97 -8.75
C GLY A 62 -0.39 16.61 -9.21
N GLU A 63 -0.21 16.35 -10.50
CA GLU A 63 -0.55 15.06 -11.10
C GLU A 63 0.72 14.30 -11.47
N PHE A 64 0.66 12.98 -11.35
CA PHE A 64 1.80 12.11 -11.63
C PHE A 64 1.34 10.86 -12.39
N ARG A 65 2.30 10.19 -13.02
CA ARG A 65 2.10 8.87 -13.64
C ARG A 65 2.77 7.82 -12.79
N PHE A 66 2.15 6.65 -12.71
CA PHE A 66 2.70 5.53 -11.96
C PHE A 66 2.66 4.25 -12.78
N HIS A 67 3.63 3.36 -12.51
CA HIS A 67 3.68 2.01 -13.02
C HIS A 67 4.23 1.12 -11.91
N PHE A 68 3.38 0.28 -11.33
CA PHE A 68 3.75 -0.57 -10.20
C PHE A 68 4.35 -1.89 -10.70
N PHE A 69 5.48 -2.28 -10.11
CA PHE A 69 6.21 -3.48 -10.52
C PHE A 69 5.45 -4.77 -10.20
N ALA A 70 4.86 -4.86 -9.00
CA ALA A 70 4.24 -6.09 -8.51
C ALA A 70 3.00 -6.48 -9.31
N SER A 71 2.16 -5.51 -9.63
CA SER A 71 0.86 -5.75 -10.30
C SER A 71 0.87 -5.43 -11.79
N GLY A 72 1.85 -4.65 -12.25
CA GLY A 72 1.81 -4.08 -13.60
C GLY A 72 0.79 -2.97 -13.77
N SER A 73 0.11 -2.58 -12.70
CA SER A 73 -0.89 -1.50 -12.74
C SER A 73 -0.22 -0.18 -13.10
N GLN A 74 -0.86 0.58 -13.99
CA GLN A 74 -0.35 1.87 -14.43
C GLN A 74 -1.49 2.85 -14.63
N GLY A 75 -1.18 4.13 -14.50
CA GLY A 75 -2.18 5.19 -14.65
C GLY A 75 -1.64 6.52 -14.19
N THR A 76 -2.57 7.44 -13.94
CA THR A 76 -2.27 8.76 -13.40
C THR A 76 -2.91 8.94 -12.03
N GLY A 77 -2.26 9.75 -11.20
CA GLY A 77 -2.77 10.08 -9.87
C GLY A 77 -2.64 11.56 -9.59
N ARG A 78 -3.22 12.00 -8.48
CA ARG A 78 -3.14 13.38 -8.03
C ARG A 78 -2.88 13.41 -6.53
N VAL A 79 -2.04 14.35 -6.10
CA VAL A 79 -1.76 14.57 -4.69
C VAL A 79 -2.83 15.51 -4.12
N ASP A 80 -3.71 14.98 -3.28
CA ASP A 80 -4.83 15.73 -2.69
C ASP A 80 -4.49 16.35 -1.35
N ALA A 81 -3.59 15.72 -0.58
CA ALA A 81 -3.05 16.29 0.66
C ALA A 81 -1.62 15.79 0.86
N CYS A 82 -0.77 16.65 1.38
CA CYS A 82 0.63 16.32 1.64
C CYS A 82 1.11 17.12 2.84
N GLU A 83 1.22 16.45 3.99
CA GLU A 83 1.68 17.03 5.25
C GLU A 83 2.86 16.23 5.79
N PRO A 84 4.09 16.53 5.32
CA PRO A 84 5.27 15.77 5.76
C PRO A 84 5.52 15.90 7.27
N PRO A 85 5.94 14.85 7.95
CA PRO A 85 6.09 13.47 7.50
C PRO A 85 4.89 12.61 7.91
N ARG A 86 3.68 13.15 7.95
CA ARG A 86 2.54 12.58 8.65
C ARG A 86 1.42 12.07 7.76
N LEU A 87 1.07 12.81 6.71
CA LEU A 87 -0.14 12.51 5.91
C LEU A 87 0.11 12.69 4.42
N LEU A 88 -0.29 11.67 3.65
CA LEU A 88 -0.31 11.71 2.19
C LEU A 88 -1.66 11.18 1.73
N LEU A 89 -2.38 11.98 0.94
CA LEU A 89 -3.66 11.58 0.37
C LEU A 89 -3.57 11.66 -1.15
N LEU A 90 -3.86 10.56 -1.81
CA LEU A 90 -3.74 10.44 -3.26
C LEU A 90 -5.06 9.96 -3.86
N THR A 91 -5.43 10.53 -5.02
CA THR A 91 -6.43 9.91 -5.89
C THR A 91 -5.67 9.17 -6.98
N MET A 92 -5.98 7.90 -7.18
CA MET A 92 -5.29 7.02 -8.12
C MET A 92 -6.18 6.67 -9.28
N ALA A 93 -5.57 6.35 -10.43
CA ALA A 93 -6.28 5.95 -11.65
C ALA A 93 -7.31 7.01 -12.09
N LEU A 94 -6.87 8.26 -12.15
CA LEU A 94 -7.73 9.41 -12.48
C LEU A 94 -8.51 9.18 -13.76
N GLY A 95 -9.83 9.40 -13.68
CA GLY A 95 -10.72 9.30 -14.82
C GLY A 95 -11.03 7.89 -15.29
N GLN A 96 -10.54 6.87 -14.58
CA GLN A 96 -10.79 5.48 -14.90
C GLN A 96 -11.91 4.90 -14.03
N PRO A 97 -12.56 3.81 -14.48
CA PRO A 97 -13.61 3.18 -13.67
C PRO A 97 -13.14 2.68 -12.31
N ASP A 98 -11.85 2.41 -12.17
CA ASP A 98 -11.22 1.94 -10.94
C ASP A 98 -10.55 3.08 -10.14
N GLU A 99 -10.94 4.33 -10.40
CA GLU A 99 -10.44 5.47 -9.60
C GLU A 99 -10.71 5.23 -8.12
N ASP A 100 -9.65 5.35 -7.32
CA ASP A 100 -9.74 5.12 -5.88
C ASP A 100 -8.83 6.09 -5.13
N VAL A 101 -8.86 6.01 -3.79
CA VAL A 101 -8.13 6.92 -2.91
C VAL A 101 -7.20 6.12 -2.03
N ILE A 102 -5.96 6.58 -1.91
CA ILE A 102 -4.98 6.06 -0.96
C ILE A 102 -4.71 7.14 0.08
N GLU A 103 -4.88 6.80 1.34
CA GLU A 103 -4.49 7.66 2.46
C GLU A 103 -3.42 6.94 3.26
N VAL A 104 -2.26 7.59 3.38
CA VAL A 104 -1.14 7.06 4.17
C VAL A 104 -0.89 8.01 5.34
N THR A 105 -0.85 7.46 6.54
CA THR A 105 -0.47 8.21 7.73
C THR A 105 0.71 7.54 8.41
N LEU A 106 1.62 8.37 8.93
CA LEU A 106 2.78 7.93 9.69
C LEU A 106 2.73 8.52 11.07
N ALA A 107 3.07 7.72 12.07
CA ALA A 107 3.22 8.17 13.45
C ALA A 107 4.58 7.71 13.98
N ALA A 108 5.32 8.64 14.57
CA ALA A 108 6.58 8.31 15.22
C ALA A 108 6.30 7.58 16.53
N ASP A 109 7.12 6.57 16.83
CA ASP A 109 7.07 5.81 18.08
C ASP A 109 8.50 5.47 18.50
N GLY A 110 9.14 6.38 19.23
CA GLY A 110 10.57 6.27 19.55
C GLY A 110 11.40 6.29 18.27
N ASP A 111 12.23 5.27 18.09
CA ASP A 111 13.08 5.13 16.92
C ASP A 111 12.38 4.45 15.76
N GLN A 112 11.12 4.09 15.95
CA GLN A 112 10.29 3.40 14.94
C GLN A 112 9.20 4.32 14.41
N ALA A 113 8.54 3.89 13.35
CA ALA A 113 7.39 4.56 12.79
C ALA A 113 6.28 3.55 12.49
N VAL A 114 5.05 3.95 12.72
CA VAL A 114 3.86 3.16 12.40
C VAL A 114 3.26 3.74 11.12
N LEU A 115 3.06 2.88 10.14
CA LEU A 115 2.40 3.20 8.88
C LEU A 115 0.98 2.67 8.93
N VAL A 116 0.02 3.51 8.55
CA VAL A 116 -1.33 3.08 8.22
C VAL A 116 -1.59 3.46 6.77
N TRP A 117 -1.92 2.46 5.96
CA TRP A 117 -2.27 2.64 4.55
C TRP A 117 -3.74 2.24 4.40
N GLU A 118 -4.57 3.19 4.03
CA GLU A 118 -5.98 2.92 3.74
C GLU A 118 -6.24 3.21 2.27
N GLU A 119 -6.78 2.22 1.57
CA GLU A 119 -7.18 2.39 0.18
C GLU A 119 -8.67 2.13 0.08
N ARG A 120 -9.40 3.05 -0.54
CA ARG A 120 -10.86 3.01 -0.53
C ARG A 120 -11.47 3.43 -1.86
N GLY A 121 -12.66 2.91 -2.14
CA GLY A 121 -13.43 3.25 -3.32
C GLY A 121 -13.46 2.17 -4.39
N MET A 122 -12.79 1.03 -4.17
CA MET A 122 -12.85 -0.07 -5.12
C MET A 122 -14.18 -0.80 -5.04
N PRO A 123 -14.63 -1.43 -6.14
CA PRO A 123 -15.79 -2.30 -6.11
C PRO A 123 -15.60 -3.45 -5.11
N LEU A 124 -16.68 -3.88 -4.45
CA LEU A 124 -16.61 -4.92 -3.44
C LEU A 124 -16.10 -6.25 -3.98
N ASP A 125 -16.37 -6.57 -5.23
CA ASP A 125 -15.88 -7.80 -5.86
C ASP A 125 -14.37 -7.79 -6.10
N LEU A 126 -13.71 -6.63 -6.02
CA LEU A 126 -12.26 -6.49 -6.13
C LEU A 126 -11.56 -6.30 -4.79
N LEU A 127 -12.32 -6.28 -3.70
CA LEU A 127 -11.79 -5.97 -2.36
C LEU A 127 -10.66 -6.93 -1.95
N ALA A 128 -10.83 -8.23 -2.16
CA ALA A 128 -9.81 -9.22 -1.83
C ALA A 128 -8.52 -9.01 -2.65
N ALA A 129 -8.66 -8.70 -3.93
CA ALA A 129 -7.52 -8.46 -4.81
C ALA A 129 -6.74 -7.23 -4.35
N TYR A 130 -7.44 -6.15 -3.98
CA TYR A 130 -6.77 -4.94 -3.45
C TYR A 130 -6.09 -5.23 -2.12
N GLY A 131 -6.73 -6.03 -1.24
CA GLY A 131 -6.10 -6.42 0.02
C GLY A 131 -4.77 -7.13 -0.19
N ALA A 132 -4.73 -8.13 -1.06
CA ALA A 132 -3.51 -8.85 -1.39
C ALA A 132 -2.45 -7.91 -2.02
N GLY A 133 -2.87 -7.07 -2.97
CA GLY A 133 -1.97 -6.14 -3.65
C GLY A 133 -1.34 -5.12 -2.72
N VAL A 134 -2.13 -4.51 -1.84
CA VAL A 134 -1.60 -3.53 -0.87
C VAL A 134 -0.64 -4.19 0.09
N GLN A 135 -0.95 -5.40 0.57
CA GLN A 135 -0.01 -6.09 1.46
C GLN A 135 1.32 -6.40 0.77
N ILE A 136 1.30 -6.80 -0.50
CA ILE A 136 2.54 -7.01 -1.25
C ILE A 136 3.37 -5.72 -1.29
N HIS A 137 2.74 -4.57 -1.54
CA HIS A 137 3.44 -3.29 -1.53
C HIS A 137 4.06 -2.98 -0.16
N VAL A 138 3.33 -3.20 0.92
CA VAL A 138 3.84 -2.96 2.28
C VAL A 138 5.01 -3.90 2.58
N GLU A 139 4.93 -5.16 2.17
CA GLU A 139 6.02 -6.12 2.35
C GLU A 139 7.25 -5.75 1.51
N ASP A 140 7.05 -5.24 0.31
CA ASP A 140 8.16 -4.75 -0.53
C ASP A 140 8.84 -3.53 0.10
N LEU A 141 8.06 -2.64 0.72
CA LEU A 141 8.61 -1.51 1.46
C LEU A 141 9.47 -2.00 2.64
N ALA A 142 8.97 -2.96 3.39
CA ALA A 142 9.71 -3.54 4.51
C ALA A 142 11.01 -4.20 4.05
N ALA A 143 10.97 -4.94 2.94
CA ALA A 143 12.15 -5.56 2.35
C ALA A 143 13.18 -4.50 1.92
N TYR A 144 12.73 -3.46 1.24
CA TYR A 144 13.60 -2.36 0.81
C TYR A 144 14.30 -1.69 2.00
N LEU A 145 13.56 -1.34 3.05
CA LEU A 145 14.12 -0.68 4.21
C LEU A 145 15.08 -1.58 5.00
N ALA A 146 14.90 -2.90 4.89
CA ALA A 146 15.79 -3.89 5.51
C ALA A 146 16.97 -4.29 4.61
N GLY A 147 17.11 -3.69 3.43
CA GLY A 147 18.16 -4.03 2.48
C GLY A 147 17.98 -5.36 1.79
N ARG A 148 16.77 -5.88 1.74
CA ARG A 148 16.43 -7.16 1.08
C ARG A 148 15.76 -6.90 -0.26
N GLU A 149 15.74 -7.94 -1.10
CA GLU A 149 15.03 -7.89 -2.37
C GLU A 149 13.50 -7.88 -2.15
N ARG A 150 12.78 -7.35 -3.14
CA ARG A 150 11.32 -7.40 -3.16
C ARG A 150 10.83 -8.85 -3.09
N VAL A 151 9.64 -9.04 -2.54
CA VAL A 151 9.01 -10.36 -2.50
C VAL A 151 8.71 -10.85 -3.93
N ASN A 152 8.61 -12.16 -4.10
CA ASN A 152 8.12 -12.71 -5.36
C ASN A 152 6.61 -12.46 -5.43
N ALA A 153 6.20 -11.52 -6.26
CA ALA A 153 4.81 -11.04 -6.29
C ALA A 153 3.83 -12.17 -6.65
N ALA A 154 4.16 -13.01 -7.63
CA ALA A 154 3.27 -14.09 -8.04
C ALA A 154 3.09 -15.15 -6.94
N ALA A 155 4.19 -15.57 -6.32
CA ALA A 155 4.14 -16.55 -5.24
C ALA A 155 3.40 -15.97 -4.02
N ARG A 156 3.66 -14.73 -3.69
CA ARG A 156 3.02 -14.06 -2.55
C ARG A 156 1.53 -13.84 -2.79
N TRP A 157 1.16 -13.50 -4.01
CA TRP A 157 -0.25 -13.40 -4.42
C TRP A 157 -0.99 -14.71 -4.18
N ASP A 158 -0.39 -15.84 -4.58
CA ASP A 158 -1.02 -17.15 -4.41
C ASP A 158 -1.27 -17.50 -2.94
N GLU A 159 -0.47 -16.94 -2.03
CA GLU A 159 -0.66 -17.12 -0.59
C GLU A 159 -1.69 -16.14 -0.01
N LEU A 160 -1.64 -14.88 -0.41
CA LEU A 160 -2.43 -13.80 0.18
C LEU A 160 -3.86 -13.72 -0.38
N HIS A 161 -4.02 -13.89 -1.68
CA HIS A 161 -5.32 -13.68 -2.31
C HIS A 161 -6.41 -14.58 -1.71
N PRO A 162 -6.19 -15.89 -1.52
CA PRO A 162 -7.19 -16.74 -0.87
C PRO A 162 -7.51 -16.30 0.56
N ALA A 163 -6.51 -15.85 1.33
CA ALA A 163 -6.72 -15.38 2.69
C ALA A 163 -7.58 -14.12 2.71
N TYR A 164 -7.32 -13.18 1.79
CA TYR A 164 -8.16 -11.97 1.68
C TYR A 164 -9.55 -12.28 1.12
N GLN A 165 -9.70 -13.29 0.28
CA GLN A 165 -11.02 -13.76 -0.16
C GLN A 165 -11.85 -14.26 1.04
N ASP A 166 -11.23 -14.97 1.97
CA ASP A 166 -11.91 -15.42 3.19
C ASP A 166 -12.36 -14.23 4.06
N LEU A 167 -11.51 -13.19 4.18
CA LEU A 167 -11.88 -11.97 4.90
C LEU A 167 -13.00 -11.23 4.18
N ALA A 168 -12.95 -11.13 2.86
CA ALA A 168 -13.94 -10.41 2.07
C ALA A 168 -15.32 -11.08 2.12
N ALA A 169 -15.37 -12.39 2.32
CA ALA A 169 -16.62 -13.14 2.45
C ALA A 169 -17.47 -12.67 3.63
N ASN A 170 -16.87 -12.02 4.63
CA ASN A 170 -17.55 -11.49 5.81
C ASN A 170 -17.89 -9.99 5.70
N VAL A 171 -17.61 -9.38 4.57
CA VAL A 171 -17.89 -7.97 4.31
C VAL A 171 -19.20 -7.84 3.56
N SER A 172 -20.11 -7.03 4.09
CA SER A 172 -21.43 -6.81 3.49
C SER A 172 -21.61 -5.34 3.06
#